data_e7d41008c122190dcc34f673758b456a
#
_entry.id   e7d41008c122190dcc34f673758b456a
#
_cell.length_a   1.000
_cell.length_b   1.000
_cell.length_c   1.000
_cell.angle_alpha   90.00
_cell.angle_beta   90.00
_cell.angle_gamma   90.00
#
_symmetry.space_group_name_H-M   'P 1'
#
loop_
_entity.id
_entity.type
_entity.pdbx_description
1 polymer ?
#
loop_
_entity_poly.entity_id
_entity_poly.type
_entity_poly.pdbx_seq_one_letter_code
_entity_poly.pdbx_strand_id
1 'polypeptide(L)'
;MISLKTSAAEMVTQARAQIEEIETPDLITMMDDPNVIIVDIRDIRERQRSGYIPGSFHAPRGMIEFWIDPESPYHKDIFAQEGKKYVFHCASGWRSALTVATLLDMGFEAAHLKEGFSTWEKQGGPVEH
;
A
#
# COMPACT_ATOMS: atom_id res chain seq x y z
N MET A 1 1.35 31.02 -13.75
CA MET A 1 0.80 29.94 -12.88
C MET A 1 0.52 28.71 -13.72
N ILE A 2 0.88 27.55 -13.21
CA ILE A 2 0.58 26.27 -13.89
C ILE A 2 -0.86 25.88 -13.59
N SER A 3 -1.57 25.47 -14.63
CA SER A 3 -2.93 24.95 -14.50
C SER A 3 -2.93 23.48 -14.94
N LEU A 4 -3.36 22.58 -14.08
CA LEU A 4 -3.37 21.15 -14.36
C LEU A 4 -4.75 20.71 -14.85
N LYS A 5 -4.76 19.78 -15.80
CA LYS A 5 -5.99 19.15 -16.27
C LYS A 5 -6.66 18.33 -15.16
N THR A 6 -5.84 17.64 -14.36
CA THR A 6 -6.33 16.79 -13.28
C THR A 6 -5.46 17.04 -12.04
N SER A 7 -6.08 17.35 -10.93
CA SER A 7 -5.36 17.56 -9.67
C SER A 7 -4.97 16.22 -9.04
N ALA A 8 -4.00 16.26 -8.12
CA ALA A 8 -3.65 15.06 -7.36
C ALA A 8 -4.86 14.54 -6.56
N ALA A 9 -5.63 15.44 -5.96
CA ALA A 9 -6.83 15.03 -5.22
C ALA A 9 -7.84 14.31 -6.10
N GLU A 10 -8.05 14.78 -7.33
CA GLU A 10 -8.93 14.11 -8.28
C GLU A 10 -8.41 12.75 -8.68
N MET A 11 -7.09 12.61 -8.91
CA MET A 11 -6.48 11.32 -9.19
C MET A 11 -6.73 10.33 -8.06
N VAL A 12 -6.58 10.77 -6.83
CA VAL A 12 -6.83 9.92 -5.65
C VAL A 12 -8.30 9.52 -5.58
N THR A 13 -9.23 10.46 -5.79
CA THR A 13 -10.67 10.16 -5.79
C THR A 13 -11.01 9.12 -6.85
N GLN A 14 -10.48 9.27 -8.05
CA GLN A 14 -10.70 8.31 -9.13
C GLN A 14 -10.12 6.94 -8.81
N ALA A 15 -8.92 6.90 -8.24
CA ALA A 15 -8.27 5.67 -7.82
C ALA A 15 -9.11 4.95 -6.76
N ARG A 16 -9.57 5.67 -5.73
CA ARG A 16 -10.37 5.10 -4.64
C ARG A 16 -11.67 4.47 -5.13
N ALA A 17 -12.24 5.00 -6.22
CA ALA A 17 -13.47 4.46 -6.79
C ALA A 17 -13.29 3.09 -7.45
N GLN A 18 -12.04 2.70 -7.73
CA GLN A 18 -11.73 1.46 -8.48
C GLN A 18 -11.10 0.37 -7.62
N ILE A 19 -10.71 0.66 -6.39
CA ILE A 19 -9.89 -0.23 -5.57
C ILE A 19 -10.62 -0.67 -4.31
N GLU A 20 -10.16 -1.78 -3.73
CA GLU A 20 -10.61 -2.21 -2.42
C GLU A 20 -9.90 -1.39 -1.35
N GLU A 21 -10.70 -0.77 -0.46
CA GLU A 21 -10.19 0.00 0.67
C GLU A 21 -10.50 -0.74 1.97
N ILE A 22 -9.49 -0.92 2.82
CA ILE A 22 -9.63 -1.62 4.09
C ILE A 22 -9.49 -0.60 5.21
N GLU A 23 -10.45 -0.60 6.13
CA GLU A 23 -10.42 0.25 7.31
C GLU A 23 -9.43 -0.30 8.34
N THR A 24 -8.88 0.57 9.18
CA THR A 24 -7.91 0.18 10.19
C THR A 24 -8.40 -0.95 11.10
N PRO A 25 -9.62 -0.91 11.67
CA PRO A 25 -10.07 -2.01 12.53
C PRO A 25 -10.10 -3.35 11.82
N ASP A 26 -10.45 -3.35 10.54
CA ASP A 26 -10.50 -4.59 9.76
C ASP A 26 -9.10 -5.15 9.50
N LEU A 27 -8.13 -4.29 9.18
CA LEU A 27 -6.78 -4.75 8.95
C LEU A 27 -6.14 -5.29 10.25
N ILE A 28 -6.46 -4.70 11.38
CA ILE A 28 -6.00 -5.21 12.68
C ILE A 28 -6.43 -6.68 12.84
N THR A 29 -7.66 -7.02 12.47
CA THR A 29 -8.16 -8.40 12.57
C THR A 29 -7.47 -9.35 11.59
N MET A 30 -6.85 -8.84 10.53
CA MET A 30 -6.18 -9.64 9.52
C MET A 30 -4.71 -9.89 9.81
N MET A 31 -4.13 -9.28 10.84
CA MET A 31 -2.68 -9.33 11.07
C MET A 31 -2.14 -10.73 11.33
N ASP A 32 -2.95 -11.61 11.90
CA ASP A 32 -2.54 -12.98 12.20
C ASP A 32 -2.80 -13.95 11.03
N ASP A 33 -3.40 -13.47 9.95
CA ASP A 33 -3.67 -14.31 8.78
C ASP A 33 -2.39 -14.45 7.94
N PRO A 34 -1.83 -15.66 7.82
CA PRO A 34 -0.60 -15.87 7.05
C PRO A 34 -0.76 -15.59 5.55
N ASN A 35 -2.01 -15.48 5.07
CA ASN A 35 -2.29 -15.20 3.67
C ASN A 35 -2.41 -13.71 3.38
N VAL A 36 -2.24 -12.84 4.37
CA VAL A 36 -2.25 -11.39 4.20
C VAL A 36 -0.81 -10.88 4.24
N ILE A 37 -0.41 -10.16 3.20
CA ILE A 37 0.90 -9.51 3.12
C ILE A 37 0.68 -8.00 3.14
N ILE A 38 1.16 -7.34 4.19
CA ILE A 38 1.08 -5.89 4.31
C ILE A 38 2.35 -5.29 3.73
N VAL A 39 2.19 -4.34 2.81
CA VAL A 39 3.29 -3.71 2.10
C VAL A 39 3.31 -2.21 2.39
N ASP A 40 4.39 -1.75 2.98
CA ASP A 40 4.62 -0.35 3.32
C ASP A 40 5.37 0.32 2.16
N ILE A 41 4.73 1.27 1.48
CA ILE A 41 5.33 1.94 0.32
C ILE A 41 5.89 3.32 0.66
N ARG A 42 5.97 3.66 1.96
CA ARG A 42 6.55 4.93 2.38
C ARG A 42 8.05 4.96 2.10
N ASP A 43 8.61 6.15 2.15
CA ASP A 43 10.08 6.32 2.17
C ASP A 43 10.64 5.59 3.40
N ILE A 44 11.81 4.97 3.26
CA ILE A 44 12.41 4.21 4.37
C ILE A 44 12.62 5.09 5.61
N ARG A 45 12.86 6.39 5.43
CA ARG A 45 13.04 7.33 6.55
C ARG A 45 11.76 7.50 7.36
N GLU A 46 10.59 7.38 6.74
CA GLU A 46 9.32 7.43 7.47
C GLU A 46 9.19 6.20 8.39
N ARG A 47 9.59 5.02 7.92
CA ARG A 47 9.61 3.81 8.76
C ARG A 47 10.57 3.98 9.94
N GLN A 48 11.75 4.53 9.69
CA GLN A 48 12.77 4.72 10.72
C GLN A 48 12.31 5.73 11.78
N ARG A 49 11.62 6.78 11.35
CA ARG A 49 11.16 7.84 12.24
C ARG A 49 9.90 7.49 13.02
N SER A 50 8.93 6.88 12.36
CA SER A 50 7.59 6.68 12.92
C SER A 50 7.28 5.25 13.30
N GLY A 51 8.15 4.30 12.94
CA GLY A 51 7.86 2.89 13.13
C GLY A 51 7.08 2.31 11.96
N TYR A 52 6.66 1.06 12.10
CA TYR A 52 6.01 0.32 11.02
C TYR A 52 5.05 -0.72 11.58
N ILE A 53 4.15 -1.20 10.72
CA ILE A 53 3.22 -2.28 11.09
C ILE A 53 4.04 -3.58 11.19
N PRO A 54 3.94 -4.31 12.33
CA PRO A 54 4.69 -5.56 12.50
C PRO A 54 4.46 -6.54 11.36
N GLY A 55 5.54 -7.13 10.86
CA GLY A 55 5.48 -8.09 9.76
C GLY A 55 5.32 -7.47 8.38
N SER A 56 5.19 -6.15 8.27
CA SER A 56 5.05 -5.51 6.97
C SER A 56 6.35 -5.52 6.18
N PHE A 57 6.21 -5.69 4.87
CA PHE A 57 7.33 -5.65 3.94
C PHE A 57 7.48 -4.23 3.39
N HIS A 58 8.70 -3.70 3.38
CA HIS A 58 8.95 -2.38 2.83
C HIS A 58 9.24 -2.46 1.33
N ALA A 59 8.49 -1.70 0.54
CA ALA A 59 8.69 -1.61 -0.90
C ALA A 59 8.45 -0.16 -1.32
N PRO A 60 9.52 0.62 -1.59
CA PRO A 60 9.34 2.04 -1.91
C PRO A 60 8.48 2.21 -3.17
N ARG A 61 7.59 3.18 -3.13
CA ARG A 61 6.61 3.37 -4.21
C ARG A 61 7.23 3.39 -5.60
N GLY A 62 8.41 3.97 -5.75
CA GLY A 62 9.06 4.09 -7.05
C GLY A 62 9.49 2.76 -7.68
N MET A 63 9.48 1.66 -6.93
CA MET A 63 9.93 0.35 -7.42
C MET A 63 8.80 -0.67 -7.55
N ILE A 64 7.58 -0.34 -7.14
CA ILE A 64 6.50 -1.32 -7.02
C ILE A 64 6.23 -2.04 -8.36
N GLU A 65 6.03 -1.30 -9.43
CA GLU A 65 5.71 -1.92 -10.73
C GLU A 65 6.80 -2.88 -11.18
N PHE A 66 8.06 -2.51 -10.93
CA PHE A 66 9.21 -3.31 -11.34
C PHE A 66 9.39 -4.55 -10.45
N TRP A 67 9.07 -4.45 -9.17
CA TRP A 67 9.20 -5.57 -8.24
C TRP A 67 8.07 -6.60 -8.41
N ILE A 68 6.91 -6.16 -8.87
CA ILE A 68 5.73 -7.02 -9.05
C ILE A 68 5.81 -7.83 -10.35
N ASP A 69 6.35 -7.26 -11.42
CA ASP A 69 6.37 -7.87 -12.73
C ASP A 69 7.39 -9.01 -12.80
N PRO A 70 6.95 -10.28 -12.98
CA PRO A 70 7.88 -11.40 -13.09
C PRO A 70 8.85 -11.31 -14.28
N GLU A 71 8.51 -10.52 -15.29
CA GLU A 71 9.36 -10.34 -16.47
C GLU A 71 10.33 -9.17 -16.31
N SER A 72 10.21 -8.40 -15.22
CA SER A 72 11.14 -7.33 -14.91
C SER A 72 12.44 -7.88 -14.33
N PRO A 73 13.60 -7.31 -14.68
CA PRO A 73 14.88 -7.73 -14.05
C PRO A 73 14.94 -7.41 -12.55
N TYR A 74 14.01 -6.61 -12.04
CA TYR A 74 13.95 -6.23 -10.63
C TYR A 74 12.89 -6.98 -9.82
N HIS A 75 12.26 -7.99 -10.41
CA HIS A 75 11.19 -8.74 -9.75
C HIS A 75 11.62 -9.30 -8.40
N LYS A 76 10.68 -9.25 -7.43
CA LYS A 76 10.86 -9.84 -6.11
C LYS A 76 9.79 -10.91 -5.85
N ASP A 77 10.23 -12.07 -5.43
CA ASP A 77 9.37 -13.26 -5.28
C ASP A 77 8.24 -13.09 -4.27
N ILE A 78 8.38 -12.17 -3.32
CA ILE A 78 7.30 -11.91 -2.35
C ILE A 78 6.00 -11.52 -3.07
N PHE A 79 6.09 -10.94 -4.26
CA PHE A 79 4.92 -10.53 -5.03
C PHE A 79 4.41 -11.61 -5.99
N ALA A 80 4.99 -12.81 -5.95
CA ALA A 80 4.60 -13.93 -6.81
C ALA A 80 3.91 -15.05 -6.03
N GLN A 81 3.37 -14.77 -4.86
CA GLN A 81 2.75 -15.79 -4.01
C GLN A 81 1.25 -15.84 -4.28
N GLU A 82 0.82 -16.89 -4.97
CA GLU A 82 -0.60 -17.11 -5.24
C GLU A 82 -1.39 -17.35 -3.95
N GLY A 83 -2.65 -16.93 -3.93
CA GLY A 83 -3.52 -17.09 -2.77
C GLY A 83 -3.27 -16.08 -1.66
N LYS A 84 -2.37 -15.14 -1.85
CA LYS A 84 -2.12 -14.09 -0.86
C LYS A 84 -2.96 -12.85 -1.16
N LYS A 85 -3.34 -12.16 -0.09
CA LYS A 85 -3.99 -10.85 -0.18
C LYS A 85 -2.94 -9.79 0.14
N TYR A 86 -2.66 -8.93 -0.84
CA TYR A 86 -1.70 -7.85 -0.66
C TYR A 86 -2.42 -6.57 -0.25
N VAL A 87 -2.00 -5.99 0.87
CA VAL A 87 -2.57 -4.75 1.38
C VAL A 87 -1.46 -3.70 1.46
N PHE A 88 -1.53 -2.71 0.59
CA PHE A 88 -0.54 -1.64 0.52
C PHE A 88 -0.93 -0.50 1.44
N HIS A 89 0.03 0.21 2.00
CA HIS A 89 -0.26 1.41 2.77
C HIS A 89 0.84 2.46 2.64
N CYS A 90 0.44 3.69 2.86
CA CYS A 90 1.34 4.82 3.03
C CYS A 90 0.99 5.57 4.31
N ALA A 91 1.25 6.87 4.40
CA ALA A 91 0.94 7.63 5.62
C ALA A 91 -0.54 8.04 5.73
N SER A 92 -1.15 8.47 4.62
CA SER A 92 -2.52 9.03 4.63
C SER A 92 -3.46 8.37 3.60
N GLY A 93 -2.97 7.42 2.84
CA GLY A 93 -3.79 6.71 1.84
C GLY A 93 -3.77 7.29 0.44
N TRP A 94 -3.06 8.38 0.19
CA TRP A 94 -3.01 8.96 -1.16
C TRP A 94 -2.05 8.20 -2.08
N ARG A 95 -0.82 8.01 -1.65
CA ARG A 95 0.19 7.26 -2.44
C ARG A 95 -0.27 5.84 -2.68
N SER A 96 -0.82 5.18 -1.66
CA SER A 96 -1.27 3.80 -1.80
C SER A 96 -2.50 3.66 -2.69
N ALA A 97 -3.40 4.64 -2.68
CA ALA A 97 -4.55 4.63 -3.60
C ALA A 97 -4.08 4.65 -5.06
N LEU A 98 -3.17 5.57 -5.40
CA LEU A 98 -2.64 5.66 -6.76
C LEU A 98 -1.87 4.39 -7.14
N THR A 99 -1.09 3.85 -6.20
CA THR A 99 -0.30 2.64 -6.43
C THR A 99 -1.21 1.44 -6.73
N VAL A 100 -2.22 1.21 -5.90
CA VAL A 100 -3.11 0.06 -6.10
C VAL A 100 -3.91 0.19 -7.40
N ALA A 101 -4.35 1.39 -7.75
CA ALA A 101 -5.04 1.60 -9.03
C ALA A 101 -4.13 1.24 -10.21
N THR A 102 -2.86 1.63 -10.16
CA THR A 102 -1.87 1.26 -11.18
C THR A 102 -1.70 -0.27 -11.25
N LEU A 103 -1.62 -0.93 -10.09
CA LEU A 103 -1.43 -2.38 -10.04
C LEU A 103 -2.63 -3.14 -10.62
N LEU A 104 -3.85 -2.65 -10.37
CA LEU A 104 -5.05 -3.24 -10.98
C LEU A 104 -5.01 -3.14 -12.49
N ASP A 105 -4.54 -2.01 -13.03
CA ASP A 105 -4.38 -1.84 -14.48
C ASP A 105 -3.35 -2.83 -15.05
N MET A 106 -2.37 -3.24 -14.25
CA MET A 106 -1.39 -4.27 -14.64
C MET A 106 -1.96 -5.69 -14.50
N GLY A 107 -3.12 -5.85 -13.88
CA GLY A 107 -3.69 -7.17 -13.62
C GLY A 107 -3.29 -7.78 -12.29
N PHE A 108 -2.70 -7.00 -11.39
CA PHE A 108 -2.31 -7.47 -10.06
C PHE A 108 -3.35 -7.03 -9.03
N GLU A 109 -4.01 -8.01 -8.40
CA GLU A 109 -5.03 -7.73 -7.39
C GLU A 109 -4.40 -7.31 -6.07
N ALA A 110 -4.88 -6.19 -5.53
CA ALA A 110 -4.41 -5.67 -4.26
C ALA A 110 -5.46 -4.74 -3.65
N ALA A 111 -5.33 -4.52 -2.36
CA ALA A 111 -6.12 -3.53 -1.62
C ALA A 111 -5.17 -2.55 -0.95
N HIS A 112 -5.72 -1.48 -0.34
CA HIS A 112 -4.89 -0.61 0.47
C HIS A 112 -5.58 -0.26 1.80
N LEU A 113 -4.77 0.15 2.76
CA LEU A 113 -5.25 0.69 4.04
C LEU A 113 -5.75 2.11 3.79
N LYS A 114 -7.04 2.31 3.91
CA LYS A 114 -7.75 3.50 3.42
C LYS A 114 -7.16 4.82 3.92
N GLU A 115 -6.88 4.91 5.22
CA GLU A 115 -6.45 6.16 5.83
C GLU A 115 -4.98 6.14 6.25
N GLY A 116 -4.28 5.05 5.98
CA GLY A 116 -2.85 4.95 6.14
C GLY A 116 -2.35 4.79 7.56
N PHE A 117 -1.03 4.90 7.71
CA PHE A 117 -0.33 4.64 8.96
C PHE A 117 -0.69 5.63 10.06
N SER A 118 -0.98 6.89 9.72
CA SER A 118 -1.34 7.90 10.72
C SER A 118 -2.60 7.50 11.48
N THR A 119 -3.62 7.03 10.77
CA THR A 119 -4.86 6.57 11.39
C THR A 119 -4.68 5.22 12.07
N TRP A 120 -3.88 4.32 11.48
CA TRP A 120 -3.52 3.05 12.08
C TRP A 120 -3.01 3.25 13.52
N GLU A 121 -2.04 4.13 13.67
CA GLU A 121 -1.44 4.42 14.96
C GLU A 121 -2.46 5.02 15.95
N LYS A 122 -3.26 5.97 15.49
CA LYS A 122 -4.28 6.63 16.32
C LYS A 122 -5.37 5.66 16.80
N GLN A 123 -5.69 4.67 16.00
CA GLN A 123 -6.76 3.72 16.33
C GLN A 123 -6.23 2.45 17.01
N GLY A 124 -5.00 2.46 17.47
CA GLY A 124 -4.46 1.41 18.30
C GLY A 124 -3.86 0.23 17.55
N GLY A 125 -3.59 0.38 16.26
CA GLY A 125 -2.86 -0.64 15.52
C GLY A 125 -1.46 -0.83 16.08
N PRO A 126 -0.94 -2.07 16.16
CA PRO A 126 0.41 -2.32 16.66
C PRO A 126 1.47 -1.65 15.80
N VAL A 127 2.54 -1.15 16.46
CA VAL A 127 3.65 -0.47 15.80
C VAL A 127 4.95 -1.00 16.38
N GLU A 128 5.90 -1.34 15.50
CA GLU A 128 7.28 -1.67 15.87
C GLU A 128 8.22 -0.55 15.44
N HIS A 129 9.36 -0.49 16.10
CA HIS A 129 10.40 0.48 15.78
C HIS A 129 11.72 -0.20 15.45
#